data_283862a0ddd2f88c9c6d97f248b9b9cf
#
_entry.id   283862a0ddd2f88c9c6d97f248b9b9cf
#
_cell.length_a   1.000
_cell.length_b   1.000
_cell.length_c   1.000
_cell.angle_alpha   90.00
_cell.angle_beta   90.00
_cell.angle_gamma   90.00
#
_symmetry.space_group_name_H-M   'P 1'
#
loop_
_entity.id
_entity.type
_entity.pdbx_description
1 polymer ?
#
loop_
_entity_poly.entity_id
_entity_poly.type
_entity_poly.pdbx_seq_one_letter_code
_entity_poly.pdbx_strand_id
1 'polypeptide(L)'
;MSPGLSYRLGRIFGQDGRTMILPIDHGLIGGRVHGLENPRALLDVAIGLGCDGFLMSQGMAQQTAQMFGHRDAPVRVLTVDSLYGARDQDPGSAALVASVETAVRLGLDAVKLLMPWDVPSAQQAATAERIAGVVKLATAWEMPVMVEPIAMRLPQGPEAVEVECHASRIAMELGADIIKVGYPGNVTIMKSLCDELGVPVVILGGPGTGTVTGLLRMVGDALAGGASGIVIGRKVWQQDQRIWTSLAKALVRMVHGGLTTDEAIDVLEAAG
;
A
#
# COMPACT_ATOMS: atom_id res chain seq x y z
N MET A 1 -8.82 -4.54 -20.99
CA MET A 1 -8.63 -3.41 -20.04
C MET A 1 -9.11 -2.14 -20.74
N SER A 2 -9.88 -1.29 -20.06
CA SER A 2 -10.36 -0.02 -20.62
C SER A 2 -9.23 1.02 -20.72
N PRO A 3 -9.34 2.04 -21.59
CA PRO A 3 -8.27 3.03 -21.78
C PRO A 3 -7.89 3.80 -20.50
N GLY A 4 -8.88 4.24 -19.72
CA GLY A 4 -8.61 5.00 -18.50
C GLY A 4 -8.02 4.15 -17.37
N LEU A 5 -8.46 2.89 -17.21
CA LEU A 5 -7.87 1.94 -16.28
C LEU A 5 -6.41 1.66 -16.66
N SER A 6 -6.14 1.39 -17.94
CA SER A 6 -4.79 1.17 -18.46
C SER A 6 -3.86 2.36 -18.22
N TYR A 7 -4.37 3.59 -18.47
CA TYR A 7 -3.62 4.82 -18.25
C TYR A 7 -3.24 5.00 -16.77
N ARG A 8 -4.20 4.79 -15.84
CA ARG A 8 -3.94 4.94 -14.40
C ARG A 8 -2.98 3.88 -13.86
N LEU A 9 -3.17 2.61 -14.26
CA LEU A 9 -2.25 1.54 -13.89
C LEU A 9 -0.84 1.80 -14.42
N GLY A 10 -0.70 2.29 -15.67
CA GLY A 10 0.59 2.67 -16.25
C GLY A 10 1.26 3.85 -15.52
N ARG A 11 0.49 4.74 -14.87
CA ARG A 11 1.05 5.78 -13.99
C ARG A 11 1.51 5.20 -12.65
N ILE A 12 0.77 4.23 -12.11
CA ILE A 12 1.09 3.63 -10.79
C ILE A 12 2.35 2.76 -10.88
N PHE A 13 2.48 1.94 -11.92
CA PHE A 13 3.57 0.96 -12.03
C PHE A 13 4.71 1.37 -12.96
N GLY A 14 4.60 2.49 -13.64
CA GLY A 14 5.63 2.93 -14.57
C GLY A 14 5.91 1.94 -15.72
N GLN A 15 7.00 2.16 -16.45
CA GLN A 15 7.39 1.34 -17.60
C GLN A 15 8.03 0.00 -17.20
N ASP A 16 8.62 -0.07 -16.02
CA ASP A 16 9.25 -1.27 -15.48
C ASP A 16 8.25 -2.20 -14.75
N GLY A 17 6.98 -1.81 -14.69
CA GLY A 17 5.93 -2.55 -13.98
C GLY A 17 6.04 -2.50 -12.48
N ARG A 18 6.76 -1.52 -11.91
CA ARG A 18 7.05 -1.44 -10.48
C ARG A 18 6.60 -0.12 -9.86
N THR A 19 6.42 -0.13 -8.52
CA THR A 19 5.99 1.06 -7.77
C THR A 19 6.50 1.05 -6.33
N MET A 20 6.89 2.23 -5.82
CA MET A 20 7.08 2.50 -4.40
C MET A 20 6.09 3.56 -3.93
N ILE A 21 5.09 3.15 -3.17
CA ILE A 21 4.07 4.04 -2.60
C ILE A 21 4.33 4.22 -1.11
N LEU A 22 4.33 5.47 -0.65
CA LEU A 22 4.48 5.81 0.76
C LEU A 22 3.10 6.12 1.37
N PRO A 23 2.53 5.25 2.23
CA PRO A 23 1.25 5.52 2.89
C PRO A 23 1.39 6.56 4.00
N ILE A 24 0.51 7.56 3.98
CA ILE A 24 0.37 8.63 4.97
C ILE A 24 -1.07 8.77 5.48
N ASP A 25 -1.89 7.75 5.26
CA ASP A 25 -3.31 7.68 5.64
C ASP A 25 -3.56 7.22 7.09
N HIS A 26 -2.51 6.91 7.82
CA HIS A 26 -2.59 6.32 9.17
C HIS A 26 -3.36 7.18 10.18
N GLY A 27 -3.46 8.49 9.92
CA GLY A 27 -4.27 9.39 10.73
C GLY A 27 -5.77 9.07 10.75
N LEU A 28 -6.29 8.36 9.73
CA LEU A 28 -7.69 7.93 9.70
C LEU A 28 -8.05 6.97 10.85
N ILE A 29 -7.10 6.12 11.26
CA ILE A 29 -7.29 5.14 12.34
C ILE A 29 -6.64 5.65 13.64
N GLY A 30 -5.41 6.15 13.53
CA GLY A 30 -4.56 6.48 14.69
C GLY A 30 -4.71 7.90 15.21
N GLY A 31 -5.41 8.79 14.51
CA GLY A 31 -5.49 10.22 14.85
C GLY A 31 -4.11 10.88 14.78
N ARG A 32 -3.55 11.26 15.90
CA ARG A 32 -2.17 11.78 16.00
C ARG A 32 -1.18 10.62 15.92
N VAL A 33 -0.40 10.58 14.86
CA VAL A 33 0.57 9.50 14.60
C VAL A 33 1.97 10.10 14.56
N HIS A 34 2.89 9.54 15.37
CA HIS A 34 4.30 9.96 15.37
C HIS A 34 4.92 9.81 13.97
N GLY A 35 5.64 10.84 13.53
CA GLY A 35 6.24 10.95 12.20
C GLY A 35 5.32 11.55 11.13
N LEU A 36 4.02 11.79 11.45
CA LEU A 36 3.05 12.48 10.59
C LEU A 36 2.59 13.83 11.17
N GLU A 37 3.35 14.42 12.07
CA GLU A 37 3.05 15.73 12.68
C GLU A 37 3.08 16.86 11.64
N ASN A 38 3.96 16.75 10.64
CA ASN A 38 4.04 17.67 9.50
C ASN A 38 4.05 16.90 8.16
N PRO A 39 2.89 16.46 7.67
CA PRO A 39 2.80 15.63 6.47
C PRO A 39 3.26 16.36 5.20
N ARG A 40 3.17 17.71 5.14
CA ARG A 40 3.68 18.46 4.00
C ARG A 40 5.19 18.39 3.90
N ALA A 41 5.90 18.60 5.01
CA ALA A 41 7.36 18.48 5.03
C ALA A 41 7.84 17.06 4.69
N LEU A 42 7.11 16.04 5.16
CA LEU A 42 7.39 14.65 4.80
C LEU A 42 7.22 14.43 3.28
N LEU A 43 6.12 14.93 2.71
CA LEU A 43 5.83 14.79 1.28
C LEU A 43 6.88 15.53 0.42
N ASP A 44 7.27 16.75 0.78
CA ASP A 44 8.31 17.50 0.06
C ASP A 44 9.59 16.68 -0.08
N VAL A 45 10.04 16.08 1.02
CA VAL A 45 11.24 15.24 1.02
C VAL A 45 11.01 13.97 0.20
N ALA A 46 9.90 13.24 0.43
CA ALA A 46 9.62 11.96 -0.23
C ALA A 46 9.45 12.10 -1.76
N ILE A 47 8.82 13.18 -2.22
CA ILE A 47 8.73 13.51 -3.65
C ILE A 47 10.14 13.72 -4.22
N GLY A 48 10.97 14.49 -3.53
CA GLY A 48 12.36 14.73 -3.93
C GLY A 48 13.26 13.48 -3.94
N LEU A 49 12.88 12.43 -3.21
CA LEU A 49 13.58 11.14 -3.19
C LEU A 49 13.13 10.18 -4.30
N GLY A 50 12.09 10.53 -5.06
CA GLY A 50 11.60 9.74 -6.19
C GLY A 50 10.60 8.65 -5.80
N CYS A 51 9.86 8.79 -4.70
CA CYS A 51 8.71 7.93 -4.43
C CYS A 51 7.68 8.07 -5.56
N ASP A 52 7.19 6.94 -6.09
CA ASP A 52 6.25 6.93 -7.22
C ASP A 52 4.86 7.41 -6.82
N GLY A 53 4.49 7.23 -5.56
CA GLY A 53 3.16 7.60 -5.13
C GLY A 53 2.96 7.67 -3.62
N PHE A 54 1.75 8.13 -3.27
CA PHE A 54 1.31 8.29 -1.88
C PHE A 54 -0.09 7.74 -1.68
N LEU A 55 -0.25 6.92 -0.63
CA LEU A 55 -1.56 6.48 -0.17
C LEU A 55 -2.02 7.43 0.94
N MET A 56 -3.17 8.08 0.75
CA MET A 56 -3.59 9.18 1.61
C MET A 56 -5.10 9.22 1.86
N SER A 57 -5.50 9.91 2.92
CA SER A 57 -6.90 10.22 3.21
C SER A 57 -7.41 11.37 2.33
N GLN A 58 -8.74 11.53 2.26
CA GLN A 58 -9.36 12.65 1.55
C GLN A 58 -8.89 14.01 2.08
N GLY A 59 -8.85 14.19 3.39
CA GLY A 59 -8.38 15.45 4.00
C GLY A 59 -6.93 15.76 3.63
N MET A 60 -6.06 14.74 3.63
CA MET A 60 -4.67 14.87 3.23
C MET A 60 -4.56 15.22 1.74
N ALA A 61 -5.31 14.54 0.87
CA ALA A 61 -5.33 14.82 -0.57
C ALA A 61 -5.75 16.26 -0.88
N GLN A 62 -6.74 16.79 -0.16
CA GLN A 62 -7.18 18.18 -0.31
C GLN A 62 -6.13 19.19 0.17
N GLN A 63 -5.55 18.97 1.36
CA GLN A 63 -4.58 19.90 1.95
C GLN A 63 -3.26 19.95 1.19
N THR A 64 -2.90 18.90 0.48
CA THR A 64 -1.63 18.77 -0.24
C THR A 64 -1.78 18.85 -1.76
N ALA A 65 -2.97 19.14 -2.28
CA ALA A 65 -3.28 19.13 -3.72
C ALA A 65 -2.29 19.94 -4.58
N GLN A 66 -1.84 21.08 -4.08
CA GLN A 66 -0.89 21.96 -4.79
C GLN A 66 0.48 21.31 -5.04
N MET A 67 0.89 20.37 -4.20
CA MET A 67 2.16 19.64 -4.35
C MET A 67 2.16 18.68 -5.54
N PHE A 68 0.97 18.35 -6.06
CA PHE A 68 0.76 17.38 -7.13
C PHE A 68 0.20 17.99 -8.41
N GLY A 69 0.14 19.33 -8.51
CA GLY A 69 -0.42 20.05 -9.65
C GLY A 69 0.54 20.26 -10.82
N HIS A 70 1.49 19.33 -11.04
CA HIS A 70 2.46 19.43 -12.13
C HIS A 70 2.56 18.10 -12.91
N ARG A 71 3.17 18.16 -14.11
CA ARG A 71 3.20 17.06 -15.07
C ARG A 71 3.81 15.79 -14.51
N ASP A 72 4.91 15.90 -13.78
CA ASP A 72 5.71 14.76 -13.30
C ASP A 72 5.38 14.42 -11.84
N ALA A 73 4.18 14.81 -11.38
CA ALA A 73 3.74 14.55 -10.01
C ALA A 73 3.58 13.05 -9.75
N PRO A 74 4.02 12.57 -8.56
CA PRO A 74 3.75 11.21 -8.11
C PRO A 74 2.26 10.88 -8.11
N VAL A 75 1.91 9.61 -8.22
CA VAL A 75 0.52 9.16 -8.15
C VAL A 75 -0.04 9.28 -6.74
N ARG A 76 -1.37 9.42 -6.66
CA ARG A 76 -2.08 9.49 -5.39
C ARG A 76 -3.16 8.42 -5.34
N VAL A 77 -3.15 7.62 -4.27
CA VAL A 77 -4.14 6.58 -4.00
C VAL A 77 -5.01 7.02 -2.82
N LEU A 78 -6.33 7.03 -2.98
CA LEU A 78 -7.27 7.42 -1.93
C LEU A 78 -7.66 6.22 -1.08
N THR A 79 -7.40 6.29 0.21
CA THR A 79 -8.01 5.37 1.18
C THR A 79 -9.48 5.76 1.36
N VAL A 80 -10.40 4.88 0.93
CA VAL A 80 -11.84 5.16 0.92
C VAL A 80 -12.58 4.56 2.11
N ASP A 81 -11.91 3.73 2.92
CA ASP A 81 -12.48 3.14 4.13
C ASP A 81 -11.56 3.26 5.34
N SER A 82 -12.11 3.06 6.51
CA SER A 82 -11.35 3.02 7.75
C SER A 82 -11.97 2.06 8.75
N LEU A 83 -11.12 1.43 9.56
CA LEU A 83 -11.53 0.56 10.67
C LEU A 83 -11.58 1.40 11.95
N TYR A 84 -12.79 1.56 12.50
CA TYR A 84 -12.98 2.19 13.80
C TYR A 84 -13.23 1.10 14.85
N GLY A 85 -12.75 1.32 16.08
CA GLY A 85 -12.83 0.32 17.15
C GLY A 85 -11.76 -0.78 17.08
N ALA A 86 -10.79 -0.69 16.20
CA ALA A 86 -9.70 -1.67 16.07
C ALA A 86 -8.80 -1.80 17.32
N ARG A 87 -8.97 -0.93 18.31
CA ARG A 87 -8.29 -1.01 19.62
C ARG A 87 -9.08 -1.86 20.62
N ASP A 88 -10.38 -2.03 20.40
CA ASP A 88 -11.21 -2.95 21.16
C ASP A 88 -10.98 -4.36 20.60
N GLN A 89 -11.24 -5.39 21.37
CA GLN A 89 -11.02 -6.79 20.94
C GLN A 89 -11.89 -7.21 19.74
N ASP A 90 -12.82 -6.36 19.31
CA ASP A 90 -13.52 -6.47 18.04
C ASP A 90 -12.88 -5.51 17.02
N PRO A 91 -12.34 -6.00 15.89
CA PRO A 91 -11.70 -5.15 14.86
C PRO A 91 -12.66 -4.15 14.19
N GLY A 92 -13.90 -4.06 14.65
CA GLY A 92 -14.88 -3.12 14.14
C GLY A 92 -15.28 -3.36 12.68
N SER A 93 -16.35 -2.73 12.25
CA SER A 93 -16.73 -2.71 10.85
C SER A 93 -15.92 -1.64 10.12
N ALA A 94 -15.35 -1.98 8.97
CA ALA A 94 -14.78 -0.97 8.08
C ALA A 94 -15.92 -0.10 7.53
N ALA A 95 -15.81 1.21 7.73
CA ALA A 95 -16.76 2.19 7.22
C ALA A 95 -16.19 2.90 6.00
N LEU A 96 -17.02 3.13 4.97
CA LEU A 96 -16.65 4.01 3.87
C LEU A 96 -16.60 5.46 4.37
N VAL A 97 -15.47 6.13 4.15
CA VAL A 97 -15.19 7.51 4.56
C VAL A 97 -14.93 8.45 3.38
N ALA A 98 -14.82 7.89 2.18
CA ALA A 98 -14.72 8.60 0.91
C ALA A 98 -15.32 7.75 -0.21
N SER A 99 -15.43 8.31 -1.42
CA SER A 99 -15.99 7.63 -2.59
C SER A 99 -15.05 7.65 -3.78
N VAL A 100 -15.34 6.81 -4.79
CA VAL A 100 -14.64 6.81 -6.08
C VAL A 100 -14.76 8.17 -6.76
N GLU A 101 -15.94 8.79 -6.74
CA GLU A 101 -16.18 10.12 -7.34
C GLU A 101 -15.33 11.20 -6.64
N THR A 102 -15.08 11.04 -5.34
CA THR A 102 -14.17 11.93 -4.62
C THR A 102 -12.74 11.80 -5.15
N ALA A 103 -12.27 10.55 -5.38
CA ALA A 103 -10.95 10.33 -5.98
C ALA A 103 -10.85 10.98 -7.37
N VAL A 104 -11.87 10.81 -8.22
CA VAL A 104 -11.93 11.40 -9.56
C VAL A 104 -11.86 12.93 -9.47
N ARG A 105 -12.71 13.56 -8.65
CA ARG A 105 -12.75 15.04 -8.51
C ARG A 105 -11.46 15.64 -7.96
N LEU A 106 -10.74 14.90 -7.12
CA LEU A 106 -9.47 15.32 -6.57
C LEU A 106 -8.28 14.97 -7.46
N GLY A 107 -8.51 14.30 -8.61
CA GLY A 107 -7.48 13.90 -9.55
C GLY A 107 -6.55 12.81 -9.02
N LEU A 108 -7.07 11.86 -8.22
CA LEU A 108 -6.31 10.74 -7.73
C LEU A 108 -6.33 9.58 -8.73
N ASP A 109 -5.33 8.71 -8.64
CA ASP A 109 -5.04 7.68 -9.65
C ASP A 109 -5.64 6.31 -9.31
N ALA A 110 -5.97 6.04 -8.05
CA ALA A 110 -6.60 4.81 -7.57
C ALA A 110 -7.36 5.01 -6.26
N VAL A 111 -8.17 4.03 -5.89
CA VAL A 111 -8.77 3.92 -4.55
C VAL A 111 -8.28 2.65 -3.83
N LYS A 112 -8.26 2.68 -2.49
CA LYS A 112 -7.79 1.57 -1.67
C LYS A 112 -8.80 1.25 -0.58
N LEU A 113 -9.06 -0.06 -0.37
CA LEU A 113 -9.91 -0.60 0.68
C LEU A 113 -9.17 -1.63 1.54
N LEU A 114 -9.58 -1.72 2.80
CA LEU A 114 -9.19 -2.79 3.73
C LEU A 114 -10.11 -4.01 3.55
N MET A 115 -9.56 -5.22 3.72
CA MET A 115 -10.28 -6.48 3.71
C MET A 115 -9.92 -7.33 4.94
N PRO A 116 -10.44 -7.02 6.14
CA PRO A 116 -10.30 -7.90 7.30
C PRO A 116 -10.95 -9.25 6.99
N TRP A 117 -10.20 -10.37 7.16
CA TRP A 117 -10.71 -11.66 6.73
C TRP A 117 -10.74 -12.75 7.82
N ASP A 118 -9.94 -12.64 8.86
CA ASP A 118 -9.99 -13.46 10.08
C ASP A 118 -11.12 -13.04 11.03
N VAL A 119 -12.29 -12.75 10.45
CA VAL A 119 -13.49 -12.24 11.13
C VAL A 119 -14.67 -13.19 10.91
N PRO A 120 -15.76 -13.11 11.72
CA PRO A 120 -16.94 -13.93 11.51
C PRO A 120 -17.54 -13.80 10.10
N SER A 121 -18.16 -14.87 9.59
CA SER A 121 -18.68 -14.95 8.22
C SER A 121 -19.65 -13.83 7.86
N ALA A 122 -20.45 -13.33 8.80
CA ALA A 122 -21.32 -12.19 8.56
C ALA A 122 -20.52 -10.90 8.25
N GLN A 123 -19.38 -10.70 8.91
CA GLN A 123 -18.50 -9.57 8.65
C GLN A 123 -17.69 -9.75 7.36
N GLN A 124 -17.32 -10.99 7.01
CA GLN A 124 -16.72 -11.30 5.71
C GLN A 124 -17.69 -10.97 4.58
N ALA A 125 -18.96 -11.38 4.69
CA ALA A 125 -19.99 -11.07 3.72
C ALA A 125 -20.19 -9.54 3.55
N ALA A 126 -20.31 -8.80 4.65
CA ALA A 126 -20.43 -7.34 4.60
C ALA A 126 -19.19 -6.66 3.98
N THR A 127 -18.00 -7.21 4.23
CA THR A 127 -16.75 -6.74 3.63
C THR A 127 -16.75 -6.99 2.13
N ALA A 128 -17.16 -8.19 1.68
CA ALA A 128 -17.25 -8.52 0.27
C ALA A 128 -18.28 -7.64 -0.46
N GLU A 129 -19.45 -7.41 0.12
CA GLU A 129 -20.48 -6.50 -0.44
C GLU A 129 -19.94 -5.07 -0.58
N ARG A 130 -19.23 -4.56 0.43
CA ARG A 130 -18.63 -3.24 0.40
C ARG A 130 -17.58 -3.11 -0.71
N ILE A 131 -16.67 -4.10 -0.84
CA ILE A 131 -15.65 -4.13 -1.89
C ILE A 131 -16.32 -4.20 -3.27
N ALA A 132 -17.26 -5.12 -3.48
CA ALA A 132 -17.99 -5.26 -4.74
C ALA A 132 -18.74 -3.98 -5.13
N GLY A 133 -19.35 -3.28 -4.16
CA GLY A 133 -19.98 -1.99 -4.35
C GLY A 133 -19.02 -0.92 -4.85
N VAL A 134 -17.83 -0.83 -4.26
CA VAL A 134 -16.78 0.13 -4.69
C VAL A 134 -16.21 -0.26 -6.06
N VAL A 135 -15.95 -1.54 -6.30
CA VAL A 135 -15.48 -2.03 -7.62
C VAL A 135 -16.46 -1.69 -8.71
N LYS A 136 -17.77 -1.87 -8.49
CA LYS A 136 -18.81 -1.48 -9.45
C LYS A 136 -18.76 0.01 -9.81
N LEU A 137 -18.60 0.88 -8.81
CA LEU A 137 -18.46 2.32 -9.04
C LEU A 137 -17.13 2.64 -9.73
N ALA A 138 -16.03 2.02 -9.30
CA ALA A 138 -14.71 2.22 -9.86
C ALA A 138 -14.65 1.83 -11.33
N THR A 139 -15.31 0.74 -11.72
CA THR A 139 -15.42 0.30 -13.12
C THR A 139 -16.06 1.37 -14.00
N ALA A 140 -17.11 2.05 -13.52
CA ALA A 140 -17.76 3.14 -14.26
C ALA A 140 -16.87 4.37 -14.46
N TRP A 141 -15.88 4.59 -13.60
CA TRP A 141 -14.92 5.68 -13.65
C TRP A 141 -13.54 5.24 -14.16
N GLU A 142 -13.39 3.97 -14.56
CA GLU A 142 -12.11 3.38 -14.96
C GLU A 142 -11.00 3.63 -13.92
N MET A 143 -11.38 3.58 -12.64
CA MET A 143 -10.52 3.84 -11.47
C MET A 143 -9.96 2.53 -10.92
N PRO A 144 -8.64 2.33 -10.84
CA PRO A 144 -8.07 1.13 -10.23
C PRO A 144 -8.48 0.98 -8.76
N VAL A 145 -8.76 -0.26 -8.36
CA VAL A 145 -9.09 -0.62 -6.98
C VAL A 145 -7.96 -1.46 -6.39
N MET A 146 -7.32 -0.92 -5.36
CA MET A 146 -6.36 -1.64 -4.53
C MET A 146 -7.09 -2.21 -3.31
N VAL A 147 -7.01 -3.52 -3.10
CA VAL A 147 -7.58 -4.17 -1.92
C VAL A 147 -6.44 -4.68 -1.02
N GLU A 148 -6.58 -4.44 0.28
CA GLU A 148 -5.62 -4.85 1.31
C GLU A 148 -6.23 -5.93 2.20
N PRO A 149 -6.05 -7.24 1.87
CA PRO A 149 -6.37 -8.34 2.77
C PRO A 149 -5.51 -8.28 4.02
N ILE A 150 -6.13 -8.43 5.18
CA ILE A 150 -5.44 -8.41 6.48
C ILE A 150 -6.03 -9.44 7.45
N ALA A 151 -5.13 -10.11 8.19
CA ALA A 151 -5.47 -10.89 9.37
C ALA A 151 -5.21 -10.01 10.61
N MET A 152 -6.27 -9.63 11.32
CA MET A 152 -6.20 -8.69 12.45
C MET A 152 -6.27 -9.36 13.82
N ARG A 153 -6.93 -10.51 13.89
CA ARG A 153 -7.15 -11.27 15.13
C ARG A 153 -6.09 -12.32 15.36
N LEU A 154 -5.55 -12.87 14.29
CA LEU A 154 -4.48 -13.85 14.34
C LEU A 154 -3.14 -13.19 14.67
N PRO A 155 -2.30 -13.84 15.49
CA PRO A 155 -0.92 -13.41 15.65
C PRO A 155 -0.17 -13.53 14.32
N GLN A 156 0.81 -12.67 14.11
CA GLN A 156 1.68 -12.77 12.93
C GLN A 156 2.34 -14.15 12.87
N GLY A 157 2.15 -14.84 11.76
CA GLY A 157 2.67 -16.20 11.57
C GLY A 157 2.03 -16.93 10.38
N PRO A 158 2.31 -18.23 10.21
CA PRO A 158 1.84 -19.00 9.06
C PRO A 158 0.32 -18.98 8.85
N GLU A 159 -0.46 -19.03 9.92
CA GLU A 159 -1.92 -19.02 9.86
C GLU A 159 -2.45 -17.65 9.34
N ALA A 160 -1.88 -16.55 9.81
CA ALA A 160 -2.23 -15.22 9.30
C ALA A 160 -1.86 -15.07 7.81
N VAL A 161 -0.70 -15.58 7.42
CA VAL A 161 -0.25 -15.60 6.01
C VAL A 161 -1.21 -16.40 5.14
N GLU A 162 -1.66 -17.58 5.59
CA GLU A 162 -2.61 -18.41 4.85
C GLU A 162 -3.94 -17.66 4.64
N VAL A 163 -4.47 -17.03 5.70
CA VAL A 163 -5.68 -16.21 5.63
C VAL A 163 -5.51 -15.05 4.65
N GLU A 164 -4.39 -14.34 4.68
CA GLU A 164 -4.11 -13.21 3.79
C GLU A 164 -3.97 -13.66 2.32
N CYS A 165 -3.29 -14.78 2.06
CA CYS A 165 -3.19 -15.35 0.72
C CYS A 165 -4.56 -15.78 0.18
N HIS A 166 -5.36 -16.49 0.99
CA HIS A 166 -6.72 -16.88 0.64
C HIS A 166 -7.61 -15.66 0.33
N ALA A 167 -7.59 -14.66 1.21
CA ALA A 167 -8.34 -13.43 1.03
C ALA A 167 -7.87 -12.62 -0.19
N SER A 168 -6.57 -12.69 -0.55
CA SER A 168 -6.05 -12.05 -1.76
C SER A 168 -6.68 -12.62 -3.02
N ARG A 169 -6.87 -13.94 -3.08
CA ARG A 169 -7.58 -14.59 -4.18
C ARG A 169 -9.04 -14.12 -4.26
N ILE A 170 -9.75 -14.07 -3.14
CA ILE A 170 -11.13 -13.59 -3.09
C ILE A 170 -11.20 -12.11 -3.51
N ALA A 171 -10.26 -11.27 -3.07
CA ALA A 171 -10.21 -9.86 -3.46
C ALA A 171 -10.06 -9.70 -4.98
N MET A 172 -9.21 -10.50 -5.62
CA MET A 172 -9.04 -10.53 -7.08
C MET A 172 -10.33 -10.97 -7.76
N GLU A 173 -11.00 -12.02 -7.28
CA GLU A 173 -12.30 -12.50 -7.83
C GLU A 173 -13.43 -11.46 -7.64
N LEU A 174 -13.35 -10.60 -6.62
CA LEU A 174 -14.25 -9.45 -6.44
C LEU A 174 -13.95 -8.30 -7.40
N GLY A 175 -12.86 -8.35 -8.16
CA GLY A 175 -12.47 -7.37 -9.16
C GLY A 175 -11.44 -6.34 -8.69
N ALA A 176 -10.62 -6.67 -7.70
CA ALA A 176 -9.46 -5.83 -7.36
C ALA A 176 -8.44 -5.83 -8.51
N ASP A 177 -7.95 -4.65 -8.86
CA ASP A 177 -6.91 -4.45 -9.89
C ASP A 177 -5.50 -4.55 -9.31
N ILE A 178 -5.36 -4.33 -8.01
CA ILE A 178 -4.09 -4.35 -7.26
C ILE A 178 -4.34 -5.02 -5.91
N ILE A 179 -3.47 -5.95 -5.54
CA ILE A 179 -3.49 -6.56 -4.19
C ILE A 179 -2.34 -6.01 -3.36
N LYS A 180 -2.66 -5.48 -2.17
CA LYS A 180 -1.69 -5.03 -1.18
C LYS A 180 -1.71 -6.00 0.00
N VAL A 181 -0.64 -6.77 0.20
CA VAL A 181 -0.60 -7.87 1.18
C VAL A 181 0.72 -7.91 1.95
N GLY A 182 0.73 -8.59 3.10
CA GLY A 182 1.95 -8.89 3.84
C GLY A 182 2.91 -9.78 3.05
N TYR A 183 4.23 -9.60 3.23
CA TYR A 183 5.19 -10.56 2.68
C TYR A 183 5.03 -11.92 3.40
N PRO A 184 4.80 -13.02 2.67
CA PRO A 184 4.50 -14.32 3.29
C PRO A 184 5.72 -15.01 3.93
N GLY A 185 6.86 -14.32 4.04
CA GLY A 185 8.07 -14.84 4.67
C GLY A 185 8.89 -15.82 3.82
N ASN A 186 8.46 -16.07 2.58
CA ASN A 186 9.10 -17.02 1.68
C ASN A 186 8.94 -16.62 0.22
N VAL A 187 10.04 -16.59 -0.54
CA VAL A 187 10.08 -16.21 -1.96
C VAL A 187 9.21 -17.13 -2.83
N THR A 188 9.21 -18.44 -2.54
CA THR A 188 8.41 -19.42 -3.30
C THR A 188 6.92 -19.21 -3.10
N ILE A 189 6.48 -18.95 -1.86
CA ILE A 189 5.07 -18.65 -1.57
C ILE A 189 4.69 -17.33 -2.24
N MET A 190 5.54 -16.31 -2.17
CA MET A 190 5.31 -15.03 -2.85
C MET A 190 5.15 -15.21 -4.35
N LYS A 191 6.03 -16.01 -4.98
CA LYS A 191 5.94 -16.30 -6.39
C LYS A 191 4.65 -17.02 -6.75
N SER A 192 4.27 -18.04 -5.98
CA SER A 192 3.02 -18.78 -6.19
C SER A 192 1.81 -17.84 -6.10
N LEU A 193 1.79 -16.94 -5.13
CA LEU A 193 0.72 -15.96 -4.95
C LEU A 193 0.63 -15.00 -6.15
N CYS A 194 1.76 -14.45 -6.62
CA CYS A 194 1.78 -13.55 -7.77
C CYS A 194 1.31 -14.28 -9.06
N ASP A 195 1.81 -15.49 -9.29
CA ASP A 195 1.43 -16.29 -10.46
C ASP A 195 -0.07 -16.67 -10.45
N GLU A 196 -0.62 -16.98 -9.27
CA GLU A 196 -2.03 -17.33 -9.09
C GLU A 196 -2.96 -16.14 -9.32
N LEU A 197 -2.62 -14.96 -8.81
CA LEU A 197 -3.50 -13.80 -8.85
C LEU A 197 -3.54 -13.16 -10.24
N GLY A 198 -2.42 -13.12 -10.95
CA GLY A 198 -2.33 -12.52 -12.28
C GLY A 198 -2.63 -11.01 -12.34
N VAL A 199 -2.72 -10.35 -11.19
CA VAL A 199 -2.80 -8.88 -11.03
C VAL A 199 -1.60 -8.39 -10.24
N PRO A 200 -1.20 -7.12 -10.37
CA PRO A 200 -0.09 -6.56 -9.58
C PRO A 200 -0.26 -6.79 -8.08
N VAL A 201 0.78 -7.33 -7.44
CA VAL A 201 0.85 -7.53 -5.99
C VAL A 201 1.90 -6.58 -5.41
N VAL A 202 1.53 -5.78 -4.44
CA VAL A 202 2.43 -4.86 -3.71
C VAL A 202 2.50 -5.24 -2.24
N ILE A 203 3.70 -5.15 -1.66
CA ILE A 203 3.94 -5.61 -0.28
C ILE A 203 3.77 -4.46 0.70
N LEU A 204 3.02 -4.72 1.78
CA LEU A 204 2.95 -3.80 2.92
C LEU A 204 4.14 -3.99 3.89
N GLY A 205 4.46 -2.93 4.62
CA GLY A 205 5.58 -2.95 5.59
C GLY A 205 5.28 -3.69 6.91
N GLY A 206 4.03 -3.96 7.19
CA GLY A 206 3.59 -4.50 8.47
C GLY A 206 3.74 -3.53 9.65
N PRO A 207 3.53 -4.01 10.89
CA PRO A 207 3.77 -3.25 12.12
C PRO A 207 5.22 -2.75 12.21
N GLY A 208 5.44 -1.64 12.91
CA GLY A 208 6.74 -0.94 12.99
C GLY A 208 7.87 -1.68 13.70
N THR A 209 7.72 -2.97 14.02
CA THR A 209 8.75 -3.81 14.64
C THR A 209 9.70 -4.40 13.60
N GLY A 210 10.97 -4.54 13.95
CA GLY A 210 12.02 -5.11 13.10
C GLY A 210 13.10 -4.09 12.74
N THR A 211 14.23 -4.60 12.26
CA THR A 211 15.39 -3.80 11.86
C THR A 211 15.22 -3.26 10.44
N VAL A 212 15.93 -2.18 10.13
CA VAL A 212 16.01 -1.61 8.77
C VAL A 212 16.60 -2.65 7.80
N THR A 213 17.62 -3.37 8.19
CA THR A 213 18.21 -4.47 7.41
C THR A 213 17.18 -5.59 7.12
N GLY A 214 16.37 -5.95 8.13
CA GLY A 214 15.29 -6.92 7.95
C GLY A 214 14.22 -6.45 6.96
N LEU A 215 13.92 -5.14 6.95
CA LEU A 215 13.02 -4.55 5.97
C LEU A 215 13.58 -4.65 4.55
N LEU A 216 14.86 -4.32 4.34
CA LEU A 216 15.50 -4.42 3.02
C LEU A 216 15.54 -5.86 2.49
N ARG A 217 15.86 -6.83 3.36
CA ARG A 217 15.82 -8.25 2.99
C ARG A 217 14.41 -8.69 2.58
N MET A 218 13.39 -8.34 3.38
CA MET A 218 11.98 -8.60 3.07
C MET A 218 11.58 -8.03 1.70
N VAL A 219 11.98 -6.79 1.41
CA VAL A 219 11.68 -6.14 0.13
C VAL A 219 12.39 -6.85 -1.03
N GLY A 220 13.68 -7.17 -0.89
CA GLY A 220 14.43 -7.91 -1.90
C GLY A 220 13.81 -9.28 -2.21
N ASP A 221 13.46 -10.03 -1.17
CA ASP A 221 12.81 -11.34 -1.30
C ASP A 221 11.44 -11.23 -1.99
N ALA A 222 10.64 -10.24 -1.60
CA ALA A 222 9.34 -10.01 -2.21
C ALA A 222 9.44 -9.66 -3.71
N LEU A 223 10.38 -8.79 -4.08
CA LEU A 223 10.65 -8.44 -5.48
C LEU A 223 11.16 -9.65 -6.28
N ALA A 224 12.04 -10.47 -5.69
CA ALA A 224 12.50 -11.72 -6.29
C ALA A 224 11.36 -12.74 -6.47
N GLY A 225 10.36 -12.70 -5.58
CA GLY A 225 9.13 -13.49 -5.66
C GLY A 225 8.09 -12.95 -6.63
N GLY A 226 8.35 -11.84 -7.34
CA GLY A 226 7.44 -11.31 -8.37
C GLY A 226 6.54 -10.18 -7.90
N ALA A 227 6.74 -9.62 -6.70
CA ALA A 227 6.01 -8.42 -6.28
C ALA A 227 6.24 -7.26 -7.25
N SER A 228 5.17 -6.55 -7.59
CA SER A 228 5.19 -5.37 -8.46
C SER A 228 5.60 -4.10 -7.71
N GLY A 229 5.99 -4.20 -6.44
CA GLY A 229 6.45 -3.05 -5.66
C GLY A 229 6.06 -3.13 -4.19
N ILE A 230 6.12 -1.97 -3.55
CA ILE A 230 5.92 -1.85 -2.10
C ILE A 230 5.00 -0.68 -1.74
N VAL A 231 4.23 -0.87 -0.66
CA VAL A 231 3.43 0.18 -0.02
C VAL A 231 3.81 0.23 1.46
N ILE A 232 4.92 0.91 1.77
CA ILE A 232 5.55 0.88 3.09
C ILE A 232 5.65 2.30 3.66
N GLY A 233 5.09 2.52 4.85
CA GLY A 233 5.04 3.82 5.51
C GLY A 233 5.80 3.87 6.81
N ARG A 234 5.19 3.43 7.92
CA ARG A 234 5.70 3.58 9.29
C ARG A 234 7.15 3.13 9.48
N LYS A 235 7.53 2.00 8.90
CA LYS A 235 8.92 1.52 8.95
C LYS A 235 9.92 2.46 8.27
N VAL A 236 9.45 3.35 7.40
CA VAL A 236 10.27 4.38 6.75
C VAL A 236 10.24 5.67 7.56
N TRP A 237 9.11 6.37 7.59
CA TRP A 237 9.03 7.74 8.12
C TRP A 237 8.96 7.85 9.65
N GLN A 238 8.86 6.75 10.42
CA GLN A 238 9.01 6.75 11.88
C GLN A 238 10.48 6.60 12.34
N GLN A 239 11.42 6.45 11.41
CA GLN A 239 12.85 6.51 11.71
C GLN A 239 13.32 7.97 11.87
N ASP A 240 14.50 8.18 12.45
CA ASP A 240 15.14 9.49 12.44
C ASP A 240 15.30 10.01 11.01
N GLN A 241 15.20 11.34 10.82
CA GLN A 241 15.13 11.95 9.49
C GLN A 241 16.30 11.56 8.57
N ARG A 242 17.51 11.43 9.09
CA ARG A 242 18.66 11.00 8.28
C ARG A 242 18.51 9.56 7.81
N ILE A 243 18.03 8.68 8.70
CA ILE A 243 17.84 7.27 8.40
C ILE A 243 16.70 7.09 7.40
N TRP A 244 15.54 7.72 7.63
CA TRP A 244 14.40 7.49 6.75
C TRP A 244 14.62 8.04 5.34
N THR A 245 15.36 9.14 5.16
CA THR A 245 15.66 9.67 3.83
C THR A 245 16.60 8.74 3.05
N SER A 246 17.64 8.22 3.71
CA SER A 246 18.54 7.23 3.11
C SER A 246 17.81 5.92 2.81
N LEU A 247 16.95 5.47 3.72
CA LEU A 247 16.14 4.26 3.55
C LEU A 247 15.13 4.41 2.40
N ALA A 248 14.39 5.51 2.32
CA ALA A 248 13.44 5.75 1.23
C ALA A 248 14.15 5.75 -0.12
N LYS A 249 15.30 6.41 -0.23
CA LYS A 249 16.13 6.44 -1.44
C LYS A 249 16.64 5.04 -1.82
N ALA A 250 17.08 4.25 -0.84
CA ALA A 250 17.52 2.88 -1.09
C ALA A 250 16.35 2.00 -1.57
N LEU A 251 15.17 2.12 -0.95
CA LEU A 251 13.97 1.38 -1.33
C LEU A 251 13.49 1.72 -2.75
N VAL A 252 13.47 3.01 -3.12
CA VAL A 252 13.18 3.44 -4.50
C VAL A 252 14.13 2.74 -5.48
N ARG A 253 15.44 2.79 -5.21
CA ARG A 253 16.43 2.17 -6.09
C ARG A 253 16.33 0.64 -6.13
N MET A 254 16.00 -0.03 -5.02
CA MET A 254 15.77 -1.47 -5.00
C MET A 254 14.55 -1.85 -5.86
N VAL A 255 13.45 -1.13 -5.70
CA VAL A 255 12.20 -1.38 -6.43
C VAL A 255 12.44 -1.28 -7.94
N HIS A 256 13.16 -0.28 -8.39
CA HIS A 256 13.45 -0.03 -9.81
C HIS A 256 14.75 -0.69 -10.32
N GLY A 257 15.29 -1.68 -9.59
CA GLY A 257 16.42 -2.49 -10.03
C GLY A 257 17.78 -1.77 -10.01
N GLY A 258 17.87 -0.60 -9.36
CA GLY A 258 19.11 0.17 -9.26
C GLY A 258 20.01 -0.22 -8.09
N LEU A 259 19.57 -1.11 -7.20
CA LEU A 259 20.33 -1.68 -6.07
C LEU A 259 19.88 -3.12 -5.78
N THR A 260 20.83 -3.98 -5.48
CA THR A 260 20.59 -5.25 -4.81
C THR A 260 20.31 -5.03 -3.30
N THR A 261 19.84 -6.05 -2.63
CA THR A 261 19.60 -5.99 -1.16
C THR A 261 20.89 -5.70 -0.39
N ASP A 262 22.00 -6.35 -0.74
CA ASP A 262 23.27 -6.18 -0.02
C ASP A 262 23.85 -4.78 -0.25
N GLU A 263 23.83 -4.28 -1.50
CA GLU A 263 24.24 -2.89 -1.80
C GLU A 263 23.37 -1.86 -1.06
N ALA A 264 22.08 -2.11 -0.90
CA ALA A 264 21.19 -1.22 -0.14
C ALA A 264 21.53 -1.21 1.36
N ILE A 265 21.91 -2.35 1.92
CA ILE A 265 22.39 -2.48 3.31
C ILE A 265 23.70 -1.69 3.49
N ASP A 266 24.67 -1.90 2.61
CA ASP A 266 25.96 -1.20 2.64
C ASP A 266 25.81 0.33 2.57
N VAL A 267 24.91 0.82 1.70
CA VAL A 267 24.59 2.26 1.57
C VAL A 267 24.02 2.82 2.86
N LEU A 268 23.20 2.07 3.58
CA LEU A 268 22.62 2.53 4.84
C LEU A 268 23.62 2.47 6.01
N GLU A 269 24.47 1.45 6.08
CA GLU A 269 25.52 1.34 7.09
C GLU A 269 26.57 2.45 6.95
N ALA A 270 26.85 2.86 5.72
CA ALA A 270 27.74 3.99 5.44
C ALA A 270 27.14 5.37 5.76
N ALA A 271 25.81 5.46 5.90
CA ALA A 271 25.10 6.71 6.18
C ALA A 271 24.80 6.93 7.68
N GLY A 272 24.94 5.91 8.54
CA GLY A 272 24.70 5.94 10.00
C GLY A 272 25.97 6.12 10.77
#